data_c06de00fc95d616e2a8786b19eb2f059
#
_entry.id   c06de00fc95d616e2a8786b19eb2f059
#
_cell.length_a   1.000
_cell.length_b   1.000
_cell.length_c   1.000
_cell.angle_alpha   90.00
_cell.angle_beta   90.00
_cell.angle_gamma   90.00
#
_symmetry.space_group_name_H-M   'P 1'
#
loop_
_entity.id
_entity.type
_entity.pdbx_description
1 polymer ?
#
loop_
_entity_poly.entity_id
_entity_poly.type
_entity_poly.pdbx_seq_one_letter_code
_entity_poly.pdbx_strand_id
1 'polypeptide(L)'
;MGRGVLEPVQERGRAALERLGLPTRREEAWRLTDLKRLEAIARLPLSSSAAEATIPPAAAGALRLVLDGQRDPLHGVDLPEGLTPLTLPELEQALGHTLDQCGCSDSWPVELNHASASHVLALRVRGTVPPLELVSTAEAGLTATRVLLLLEEKAELELMQVLLANGAASAHSHVLELHLGQEAQLRHGLLASADGDASLMAHVAVEQEPRSHFSFTSVVEGWGFGRVEPRVVQVDGQAHTRLKGLAVASSQQQLATHTAVRFDGPDGELDQLQKCIAGDRSHTIFNGAISVPRDAQRTNAAQLSRNLLLSDRARVD
;
A
#
# COMPACT_ATOMS: atom_id res chain seq x y z
N MET A 1 -5.46 15.70 -9.96
CA MET A 1 -6.77 16.41 -9.76
C MET A 1 -6.77 17.13 -8.42
N GLY A 2 -7.33 18.33 -8.38
CA GLY A 2 -7.06 19.35 -7.37
C GLY A 2 -7.78 19.20 -6.04
N ARG A 3 -7.40 20.09 -5.13
CA ARG A 3 -7.72 20.14 -3.70
C ARG A 3 -9.22 20.01 -3.34
N GLY A 4 -10.15 20.48 -4.14
CA GLY A 4 -11.60 20.50 -3.79
C GLY A 4 -12.27 19.11 -3.72
N VAL A 5 -11.76 18.12 -4.48
CA VAL A 5 -12.33 16.74 -4.50
C VAL A 5 -12.01 15.96 -3.23
N LEU A 6 -10.84 16.19 -2.65
CA LEU A 6 -10.39 15.48 -1.46
C LEU A 6 -10.85 16.13 -0.14
N GLU A 7 -11.40 17.35 -0.18
CA GLU A 7 -11.83 18.04 1.03
C GLU A 7 -12.82 17.24 1.89
N PRO A 8 -13.89 16.64 1.32
CA PRO A 8 -14.78 15.76 2.10
C PRO A 8 -14.07 14.52 2.67
N VAL A 9 -13.11 13.96 1.91
CA VAL A 9 -12.31 12.80 2.36
C VAL A 9 -11.39 13.20 3.51
N GLN A 10 -10.74 14.37 3.40
CA GLN A 10 -9.87 14.90 4.45
C GLN A 10 -10.65 15.23 5.74
N GLU A 11 -11.84 15.81 5.61
CA GLU A 11 -12.71 16.09 6.77
C GLU A 11 -13.14 14.81 7.47
N ARG A 12 -13.58 13.81 6.69
CA ARG A 12 -13.90 12.46 7.21
C ARG A 12 -12.70 11.84 7.93
N GLY A 13 -11.53 11.88 7.31
CA GLY A 13 -10.30 11.33 7.89
C GLY A 13 -9.92 12.01 9.22
N ARG A 14 -9.99 13.35 9.30
CA ARG A 14 -9.74 14.08 10.54
C ARG A 14 -10.73 13.70 11.65
N ALA A 15 -12.02 13.68 11.33
CA ALA A 15 -13.06 13.28 12.29
C ALA A 15 -12.88 11.81 12.75
N ALA A 16 -12.49 10.92 11.84
CA ALA A 16 -12.21 9.52 12.18
C ALA A 16 -10.99 9.39 13.12
N LEU A 17 -9.90 10.10 12.85
CA LEU A 17 -8.71 10.09 13.72
C LEU A 17 -9.01 10.65 15.11
N GLU A 18 -9.82 11.71 15.23
CA GLU A 18 -10.25 12.24 16.51
C GLU A 18 -11.11 11.21 17.29
N ARG A 19 -12.02 10.52 16.61
CA ARG A 19 -12.88 9.50 17.22
C ARG A 19 -12.11 8.25 17.64
N LEU A 20 -11.21 7.75 16.76
CA LEU A 20 -10.44 6.53 17.00
C LEU A 20 -9.35 6.73 18.07
N GLY A 21 -8.74 7.91 18.08
CA GLY A 21 -7.50 8.14 18.82
C GLY A 21 -6.33 7.33 18.26
N LEU A 22 -5.23 7.29 19.01
CA LEU A 22 -4.09 6.43 18.64
C LEU A 22 -4.41 4.96 18.97
N PRO A 23 -4.04 4.03 18.07
CA PRO A 23 -4.14 2.60 18.33
C PRO A 23 -3.46 2.19 19.63
N THR A 24 -3.97 1.14 20.25
CA THR A 24 -3.47 0.64 21.53
C THR A 24 -3.05 -0.83 21.43
N ARG A 25 -2.21 -1.28 22.37
CA ARG A 25 -1.81 -2.70 22.46
C ARG A 25 -2.97 -3.66 22.81
N ARG A 26 -4.14 -3.15 23.16
CA ARG A 26 -5.35 -3.96 23.38
C ARG A 26 -5.95 -4.46 22.08
N GLU A 27 -5.70 -3.74 20.99
CA GLU A 27 -6.08 -4.12 19.64
C GLU A 27 -5.05 -5.11 19.11
N GLU A 28 -5.51 -6.28 18.67
CA GLU A 28 -4.65 -7.37 18.23
C GLU A 28 -3.69 -6.94 17.11
N ALA A 29 -4.17 -6.16 16.15
CA ALA A 29 -3.38 -5.67 15.03
C ALA A 29 -2.23 -4.72 15.45
N TRP A 30 -2.26 -4.19 16.67
CA TRP A 30 -1.29 -3.23 17.18
C TRP A 30 -0.51 -3.73 18.41
N ARG A 31 -0.80 -4.96 18.87
CA ARG A 31 -0.22 -5.51 20.11
C ARG A 31 1.30 -5.48 20.15
N LEU A 32 1.95 -5.76 19.01
CA LEU A 32 3.40 -5.84 18.88
C LEU A 32 4.03 -4.55 18.34
N THR A 33 3.23 -3.53 18.04
CA THR A 33 3.69 -2.29 17.41
C THR A 33 4.40 -1.37 18.40
N ASP A 34 5.44 -0.70 17.94
CA ASP A 34 6.06 0.42 18.66
C ASP A 34 5.15 1.66 18.60
N LEU A 35 4.29 1.78 19.61
CA LEU A 35 3.31 2.88 19.69
C LEU A 35 3.96 4.26 19.83
N LYS A 36 5.21 4.36 20.30
CA LYS A 36 5.93 5.64 20.37
C LYS A 36 6.27 6.16 18.97
N ARG A 37 6.64 5.24 18.07
CA ARG A 37 6.87 5.58 16.66
C ARG A 37 5.57 6.04 15.98
N LEU A 38 4.46 5.34 16.27
CA LEU A 38 3.15 5.72 15.76
C LEU A 38 2.72 7.11 16.25
N GLU A 39 2.90 7.40 17.54
CA GLU A 39 2.64 8.72 18.12
C GLU A 39 3.51 9.82 17.47
N ALA A 40 4.78 9.51 17.18
CA ALA A 40 5.67 10.43 16.48
C ALA A 40 5.18 10.75 15.07
N ILE A 41 4.71 9.76 14.30
CA ILE A 41 4.12 9.95 12.98
C ILE A 41 2.90 10.89 13.06
N ALA A 42 2.00 10.66 14.02
CA ALA A 42 0.78 11.45 14.20
C ALA A 42 1.05 12.94 14.50
N ARG A 43 2.24 13.27 15.00
CA ARG A 43 2.65 14.64 15.33
C ARG A 43 3.45 15.34 14.25
N LEU A 44 3.85 14.64 13.20
CA LEU A 44 4.62 15.25 12.11
C LEU A 44 3.76 16.28 11.37
N PRO A 45 4.30 17.47 11.07
CA PRO A 45 3.65 18.39 10.15
C PRO A 45 3.61 17.78 8.76
N LEU A 46 2.65 18.17 7.94
CA LEU A 46 2.66 17.80 6.53
C LEU A 46 3.95 18.34 5.87
N SER A 47 4.56 17.51 5.03
CA SER A 47 5.72 17.93 4.25
C SER A 47 5.36 19.14 3.39
N SER A 48 6.23 20.13 3.37
CA SER A 48 6.06 21.38 2.59
C SER A 48 7.03 21.49 1.41
N SER A 49 7.94 20.55 1.26
CA SER A 49 8.94 20.54 0.18
C SER A 49 8.82 19.28 -0.67
N ALA A 50 8.99 19.44 -1.97
CA ALA A 50 9.29 18.30 -2.84
C ALA A 50 10.69 17.78 -2.49
N ALA A 51 10.80 16.48 -2.26
CA ALA A 51 12.08 15.86 -1.95
C ALA A 51 13.02 15.91 -3.17
N GLU A 52 14.27 16.28 -2.94
CA GLU A 52 15.36 16.23 -3.93
C GLU A 52 16.11 14.87 -3.88
N ALA A 53 15.44 13.81 -3.43
CA ALA A 53 16.08 12.50 -3.34
C ALA A 53 16.59 12.03 -4.70
N THR A 54 17.76 11.39 -4.71
CA THR A 54 18.28 10.75 -5.91
C THR A 54 17.39 9.57 -6.28
N ILE A 55 16.57 9.75 -7.31
CA ILE A 55 15.68 8.72 -7.82
C ILE A 55 16.48 7.83 -8.79
N PRO A 56 16.45 6.49 -8.65
CA PRO A 56 17.08 5.58 -9.62
C PRO A 56 16.59 5.83 -11.05
N PRO A 57 17.36 5.54 -12.08
CA PRO A 57 16.88 5.65 -13.47
C PRO A 57 15.64 4.78 -13.68
N ALA A 58 14.71 5.25 -14.53
CA ALA A 58 13.52 4.49 -14.85
C ALA A 58 13.86 3.21 -15.61
N ALA A 59 13.03 2.17 -15.47
CA ALA A 59 13.12 1.00 -16.30
C ALA A 59 12.88 1.38 -17.78
N ALA A 60 13.55 0.70 -18.71
CA ALA A 60 13.39 0.99 -20.12
C ALA A 60 11.93 0.79 -20.57
N GLY A 61 11.38 1.80 -21.23
CA GLY A 61 10.01 1.78 -21.73
C GLY A 61 8.90 2.00 -20.66
N ALA A 62 9.24 2.22 -19.42
CA ALA A 62 8.26 2.53 -18.37
C ALA A 62 7.83 4.00 -18.40
N LEU A 63 6.55 4.25 -18.19
CA LEU A 63 6.05 5.57 -17.81
C LEU A 63 6.33 5.79 -16.33
N ARG A 64 7.15 6.79 -16.00
CA ARG A 64 7.40 7.15 -14.62
C ARG A 64 6.61 8.37 -14.19
N LEU A 65 5.91 8.27 -13.07
CA LEU A 65 5.24 9.36 -12.38
C LEU A 65 5.85 9.56 -10.99
N VAL A 66 6.11 10.81 -10.63
CA VAL A 66 6.65 11.17 -9.30
C VAL A 66 5.52 11.69 -8.43
N LEU A 67 5.37 11.08 -7.26
CA LEU A 67 4.36 11.41 -6.26
C LEU A 67 5.03 12.11 -5.08
N ASP A 68 5.03 13.41 -5.05
CA ASP A 68 5.59 14.22 -3.95
C ASP A 68 4.55 14.62 -2.88
N GLY A 69 3.30 14.22 -3.07
CA GLY A 69 2.19 14.54 -2.18
C GLY A 69 1.71 16.00 -2.29
N GLN A 70 2.33 16.85 -3.12
CA GLN A 70 2.10 18.28 -3.20
C GLN A 70 1.56 18.75 -4.55
N ARG A 71 2.05 18.17 -5.62
CA ARG A 71 1.74 18.52 -7.00
C ARG A 71 0.89 17.46 -7.67
N ASP A 72 0.13 17.87 -8.67
CA ASP A 72 -0.58 16.93 -9.53
C ASP A 72 0.46 16.09 -10.30
N PRO A 73 0.53 14.76 -10.08
CA PRO A 73 1.52 13.91 -10.73
C PRO A 73 1.33 13.78 -12.25
N LEU A 74 0.19 14.21 -12.77
CA LEU A 74 -0.11 14.20 -14.21
C LEU A 74 0.18 15.55 -14.89
N HIS A 75 0.63 16.56 -14.14
CA HIS A 75 0.90 17.86 -14.74
C HIS A 75 2.02 17.79 -15.78
N GLY A 76 1.68 18.09 -17.03
CA GLY A 76 2.63 18.08 -18.16
C GLY A 76 3.05 16.66 -18.61
N VAL A 77 2.29 15.63 -18.24
CA VAL A 77 2.56 14.24 -18.64
C VAL A 77 1.61 13.83 -19.76
N ASP A 78 2.18 13.34 -20.87
CA ASP A 78 1.41 12.69 -21.93
C ASP A 78 1.24 11.22 -21.57
N LEU A 79 0.01 10.79 -21.36
CA LEU A 79 -0.31 9.39 -21.05
C LEU A 79 -0.34 8.55 -22.33
N PRO A 80 0.22 7.32 -22.31
CA PRO A 80 0.12 6.41 -23.43
C PRO A 80 -1.33 5.94 -23.63
N GLU A 81 -1.60 5.42 -24.83
CA GLU A 81 -2.88 4.79 -25.13
C GLU A 81 -3.22 3.70 -24.09
N GLY A 82 -4.48 3.62 -23.68
CA GLY A 82 -4.95 2.70 -22.67
C GLY A 82 -4.85 3.23 -21.21
N LEU A 83 -4.11 4.31 -20.96
CA LEU A 83 -4.11 5.01 -19.67
C LEU A 83 -4.89 6.33 -19.76
N THR A 84 -5.92 6.49 -18.95
CA THR A 84 -6.72 7.71 -18.90
C THR A 84 -6.99 8.16 -17.48
N PRO A 85 -6.91 9.46 -17.16
CA PRO A 85 -7.35 9.98 -15.87
C PRO A 85 -8.85 9.73 -15.69
N LEU A 86 -9.27 9.42 -14.47
CA LEU A 86 -10.69 9.38 -14.15
C LEU A 86 -11.29 10.78 -14.22
N THR A 87 -12.50 10.87 -14.73
CA THR A 87 -13.30 12.09 -14.62
C THR A 87 -13.71 12.34 -13.17
N LEU A 88 -14.11 13.56 -12.85
CA LEU A 88 -14.53 13.89 -11.48
C LEU A 88 -15.68 13.00 -10.96
N PRO A 89 -16.77 12.76 -11.72
CA PRO A 89 -17.83 11.86 -11.27
C PRO A 89 -17.36 10.41 -11.05
N GLU A 90 -16.47 9.89 -11.91
CA GLU A 90 -15.90 8.55 -11.75
C GLU A 90 -15.02 8.47 -10.50
N LEU A 91 -14.23 9.51 -10.24
CA LEU A 91 -13.40 9.58 -9.05
C LEU A 91 -14.25 9.62 -7.76
N GLU A 92 -15.29 10.44 -7.72
CA GLU A 92 -16.21 10.56 -6.59
C GLU A 92 -16.90 9.21 -6.27
N GLN A 93 -17.21 8.43 -7.31
CA GLN A 93 -17.83 7.12 -7.16
C GLN A 93 -16.83 6.05 -6.71
N ALA A 94 -15.60 6.07 -7.21
CA ALA A 94 -14.63 4.99 -7.04
C ALA A 94 -13.72 5.17 -5.81
N LEU A 95 -13.44 6.43 -5.41
CA LEU A 95 -12.49 6.72 -4.34
C LEU A 95 -13.00 6.24 -2.98
N GLY A 96 -12.26 5.33 -2.37
CA GLY A 96 -12.62 4.70 -1.09
C GLY A 96 -13.47 3.43 -1.24
N HIS A 97 -14.03 3.15 -2.42
CA HIS A 97 -14.85 1.96 -2.63
C HIS A 97 -14.08 0.66 -2.34
N THR A 98 -12.90 0.51 -2.92
CA THR A 98 -12.05 -0.68 -2.69
C THR A 98 -11.60 -0.79 -1.24
N LEU A 99 -11.33 0.33 -0.57
CA LEU A 99 -11.01 0.34 0.86
C LEU A 99 -12.20 -0.20 1.70
N ASP A 100 -13.41 0.22 1.40
CA ASP A 100 -14.62 -0.24 2.11
C ASP A 100 -14.86 -1.74 1.83
N GLN A 101 -14.72 -2.19 0.58
CA GLN A 101 -14.82 -3.60 0.21
C GLN A 101 -13.79 -4.47 0.94
N CYS A 102 -12.57 -3.98 1.11
CA CYS A 102 -11.51 -4.66 1.85
C CYS A 102 -11.64 -4.56 3.38
N GLY A 103 -12.69 -3.92 3.90
CA GLY A 103 -12.91 -3.74 5.34
C GLY A 103 -11.88 -2.81 5.99
N CYS A 104 -11.43 -1.78 5.27
CA CYS A 104 -10.44 -0.82 5.73
C CYS A 104 -11.05 0.45 6.35
N SER A 105 -12.37 0.51 6.45
CA SER A 105 -13.06 1.57 7.19
C SER A 105 -12.56 1.60 8.63
N ASP A 106 -12.31 2.79 9.16
CA ASP A 106 -11.74 2.99 10.49
C ASP A 106 -10.32 2.40 10.71
N SER A 107 -9.61 2.11 9.64
CA SER A 107 -8.18 1.75 9.72
C SER A 107 -7.34 3.01 9.96
N TRP A 108 -6.67 3.10 11.11
CA TRP A 108 -5.89 4.28 11.49
C TRP A 108 -4.89 4.75 10.40
N PRO A 109 -4.11 3.87 9.73
CA PRO A 109 -3.23 4.28 8.63
C PRO A 109 -3.96 4.88 7.43
N VAL A 110 -5.14 4.33 7.12
CA VAL A 110 -5.98 4.81 6.02
C VAL A 110 -6.56 6.18 6.36
N GLU A 111 -7.09 6.34 7.58
CA GLU A 111 -7.65 7.62 8.03
C GLU A 111 -6.57 8.71 8.17
N LEU A 112 -5.33 8.35 8.54
CA LEU A 112 -4.19 9.26 8.48
C LEU A 112 -3.94 9.75 7.05
N ASN A 113 -3.98 8.85 6.08
CA ASN A 113 -3.82 9.21 4.67
C ASN A 113 -5.00 10.08 4.18
N HIS A 114 -6.23 9.71 4.53
CA HIS A 114 -7.42 10.51 4.23
C HIS A 114 -7.28 11.96 4.71
N ALA A 115 -6.87 12.14 5.97
CA ALA A 115 -6.71 13.46 6.57
C ALA A 115 -5.58 14.30 5.94
N SER A 116 -4.58 13.64 5.33
CA SER A 116 -3.29 14.24 4.97
C SER A 116 -3.07 14.40 3.47
N ALA A 117 -3.63 13.52 2.62
CA ALA A 117 -3.39 13.56 1.18
C ALA A 117 -4.07 14.76 0.53
N SER A 118 -3.29 15.54 -0.25
CA SER A 118 -3.80 16.72 -0.98
C SER A 118 -4.05 16.46 -2.47
N HIS A 119 -3.54 15.35 -2.99
CA HIS A 119 -3.72 14.92 -4.37
C HIS A 119 -4.01 13.42 -4.43
N VAL A 120 -4.69 13.00 -5.48
CA VAL A 120 -4.87 11.60 -5.84
C VAL A 120 -4.47 11.40 -7.30
N LEU A 121 -3.63 10.39 -7.54
CA LEU A 121 -3.42 9.85 -8.87
C LEU A 121 -4.52 8.82 -9.14
N ALA A 122 -5.43 9.11 -10.05
CA ALA A 122 -6.54 8.22 -10.37
C ALA A 122 -6.56 7.94 -11.86
N LEU A 123 -6.29 6.68 -12.23
CA LEU A 123 -6.16 6.24 -13.61
C LEU A 123 -7.05 5.03 -13.90
N ARG A 124 -7.58 5.02 -15.11
CA ARG A 124 -8.21 3.86 -15.75
C ARG A 124 -7.21 3.19 -16.69
N VAL A 125 -7.17 1.88 -16.65
CA VAL A 125 -6.31 1.04 -17.50
C VAL A 125 -7.17 0.21 -18.42
N ARG A 126 -6.91 0.28 -19.72
CA ARG A 126 -7.58 -0.48 -20.79
C ARG A 126 -6.58 -1.22 -21.64
N GLY A 127 -6.83 -2.49 -21.92
CA GLY A 127 -5.93 -3.33 -22.71
C GLY A 127 -4.56 -3.49 -22.06
N THR A 128 -3.54 -3.74 -22.85
CA THR A 128 -2.15 -3.85 -22.36
C THR A 128 -1.44 -2.52 -22.50
N VAL A 129 -0.95 -1.99 -21.39
CA VAL A 129 -0.26 -0.68 -21.34
C VAL A 129 1.22 -0.86 -21.01
N PRO A 130 2.08 0.13 -21.34
CA PRO A 130 3.47 0.12 -20.90
C PRO A 130 3.60 0.02 -19.36
N PRO A 131 4.72 -0.52 -18.85
CA PRO A 131 4.96 -0.56 -17.41
C PRO A 131 4.84 0.83 -16.80
N LEU A 132 4.16 0.92 -15.63
CA LEU A 132 3.99 2.15 -14.87
C LEU A 132 4.91 2.13 -13.65
N GLU A 133 5.74 3.14 -13.50
CA GLU A 133 6.53 3.35 -12.29
C GLU A 133 6.00 4.54 -11.50
N LEU A 134 5.65 4.31 -10.24
CA LEU A 134 5.26 5.35 -9.29
C LEU A 134 6.38 5.51 -8.26
N VAL A 135 7.05 6.64 -8.28
CA VAL A 135 8.15 6.92 -7.36
C VAL A 135 7.71 8.00 -6.38
N SER A 136 7.88 7.74 -5.10
CA SER A 136 7.60 8.72 -4.06
C SER A 136 8.76 8.81 -3.08
N THR A 137 9.06 10.05 -2.68
CA THR A 137 10.17 10.36 -1.76
C THR A 137 9.66 11.18 -0.59
N ALA A 138 10.12 10.87 0.63
CA ALA A 138 9.82 11.62 1.84
C ALA A 138 11.13 12.06 2.51
N GLU A 139 11.32 13.36 2.76
CA GLU A 139 12.53 13.91 3.39
C GLU A 139 12.26 14.50 4.77
N ALA A 140 11.21 15.30 4.91
CA ALA A 140 10.88 15.95 6.18
C ALA A 140 9.37 16.05 6.35
N GLY A 141 8.89 15.77 7.56
CA GLY A 141 7.46 15.76 7.87
C GLY A 141 6.74 14.53 7.32
N LEU A 142 5.42 14.64 7.22
CA LEU A 142 4.54 13.59 6.70
C LEU A 142 4.25 13.82 5.22
N THR A 143 4.74 12.94 4.36
CA THR A 143 4.37 12.89 2.95
C THR A 143 3.22 11.91 2.79
N ALA A 144 2.07 12.38 2.30
CA ALA A 144 0.90 11.54 2.05
C ALA A 144 0.66 11.40 0.56
N THR A 145 0.66 10.17 0.05
CA THR A 145 0.40 9.86 -1.35
C THR A 145 -0.80 8.92 -1.47
N ARG A 146 -1.65 9.18 -2.46
CA ARG A 146 -2.84 8.39 -2.71
C ARG A 146 -2.97 8.06 -4.20
N VAL A 147 -3.25 6.79 -4.48
CA VAL A 147 -3.36 6.26 -5.84
C VAL A 147 -4.61 5.41 -5.95
N LEU A 148 -5.33 5.55 -7.05
CA LEU A 148 -6.47 4.72 -7.44
C LEU A 148 -6.28 4.24 -8.87
N LEU A 149 -6.24 2.93 -9.10
CA LEU A 149 -6.14 2.33 -10.42
C LEU A 149 -7.35 1.41 -10.68
N LEU A 150 -8.08 1.68 -11.74
CA LEU A 150 -9.18 0.86 -12.22
C LEU A 150 -8.74 0.11 -13.48
N LEU A 151 -8.48 -1.18 -13.37
CA LEU A 151 -8.18 -2.05 -14.50
C LEU A 151 -9.50 -2.58 -15.05
N GLU A 152 -9.82 -2.26 -16.30
CA GLU A 152 -11.02 -2.79 -16.97
C GLU A 152 -10.87 -4.29 -17.28
N GLU A 153 -11.95 -4.91 -17.76
CA GLU A 153 -11.95 -6.30 -18.18
C GLU A 153 -10.78 -6.59 -19.12
N LYS A 154 -10.01 -7.64 -18.81
CA LYS A 154 -8.83 -8.10 -19.57
C LYS A 154 -7.68 -7.08 -19.69
N ALA A 155 -7.70 -6.02 -18.89
CA ALA A 155 -6.59 -5.08 -18.85
C ALA A 155 -5.34 -5.72 -18.23
N GLU A 156 -4.16 -5.36 -18.74
CA GLU A 156 -2.87 -5.86 -18.26
C GLU A 156 -1.96 -4.69 -17.87
N LEU A 157 -1.42 -4.75 -16.64
CA LEU A 157 -0.50 -3.73 -16.13
C LEU A 157 0.67 -4.36 -15.37
N GLU A 158 1.87 -3.86 -15.63
CA GLU A 158 3.03 -3.99 -14.76
C GLU A 158 3.20 -2.68 -13.98
N LEU A 159 3.01 -2.74 -12.66
CA LEU A 159 3.17 -1.61 -11.75
C LEU A 159 4.42 -1.79 -10.90
N MET A 160 5.32 -0.82 -10.90
CA MET A 160 6.42 -0.74 -9.94
C MET A 160 6.23 0.49 -9.06
N GLN A 161 6.17 0.29 -7.76
CA GLN A 161 6.17 1.37 -6.78
C GLN A 161 7.52 1.42 -6.08
N VAL A 162 8.06 2.62 -5.97
CA VAL A 162 9.32 2.88 -5.25
C VAL A 162 9.03 3.95 -4.20
N LEU A 163 9.07 3.56 -2.93
CA LEU A 163 8.87 4.45 -1.79
C LEU A 163 10.22 4.66 -1.11
N LEU A 164 10.71 5.88 -1.15
CA LEU A 164 12.02 6.26 -0.60
C LEU A 164 11.83 7.27 0.53
N ALA A 165 12.69 7.22 1.53
CA ALA A 165 12.77 8.25 2.56
C ALA A 165 14.19 8.43 3.07
N ASN A 166 14.51 9.67 3.44
CA ASN A 166 15.78 10.04 4.05
C ASN A 166 15.51 10.82 5.35
N GLY A 167 16.30 10.54 6.37
CA GLY A 167 16.28 11.28 7.63
C GLY A 167 15.29 10.79 8.66
N ALA A 168 15.53 11.18 9.91
CA ALA A 168 14.80 10.68 11.08
C ALA A 168 13.42 11.34 11.30
N ALA A 169 13.21 12.54 10.79
CA ALA A 169 11.97 13.31 11.00
C ALA A 169 11.03 13.21 9.79
N SER A 170 11.01 12.08 9.10
CA SER A 170 10.17 11.85 7.94
C SER A 170 9.25 10.66 8.13
N ALA A 171 8.05 10.78 7.58
CA ALA A 171 7.12 9.67 7.46
C ALA A 171 6.45 9.66 6.09
N HIS A 172 6.23 8.48 5.56
CA HIS A 172 5.49 8.26 4.34
C HIS A 172 4.18 7.53 4.65
N SER A 173 3.06 8.19 4.38
CA SER A 173 1.73 7.58 4.38
C SER A 173 1.31 7.33 2.94
N HIS A 174 1.18 6.07 2.56
CA HIS A 174 0.83 5.67 1.21
C HIS A 174 -0.44 4.82 1.21
N VAL A 175 -1.41 5.17 0.37
CA VAL A 175 -2.61 4.36 0.13
C VAL A 175 -2.76 4.13 -1.37
N LEU A 176 -2.87 2.85 -1.75
CA LEU A 176 -3.16 2.38 -3.10
C LEU A 176 -4.47 1.60 -3.09
N GLU A 177 -5.40 2.01 -3.93
CA GLU A 177 -6.64 1.31 -4.23
C GLU A 177 -6.55 0.71 -5.64
N LEU A 178 -6.83 -0.58 -5.76
CA LEU A 178 -6.77 -1.35 -7.01
C LEU A 178 -8.09 -2.08 -7.22
N HIS A 179 -8.77 -1.77 -8.31
CA HIS A 179 -9.89 -2.57 -8.79
C HIS A 179 -9.46 -3.33 -10.05
N LEU A 180 -9.54 -4.65 -10.02
CA LEU A 180 -9.22 -5.53 -11.14
C LEU A 180 -10.52 -6.10 -11.70
N GLY A 181 -10.91 -5.61 -12.86
CA GLY A 181 -12.05 -6.14 -13.62
C GLY A 181 -11.83 -7.59 -14.04
N GLN A 182 -12.86 -8.21 -14.54
CA GLN A 182 -12.86 -9.61 -14.94
C GLN A 182 -11.71 -9.93 -15.89
N GLU A 183 -10.95 -11.00 -15.60
CA GLU A 183 -9.77 -11.44 -16.37
C GLU A 183 -8.61 -10.42 -16.44
N ALA A 184 -8.67 -9.31 -15.69
CA ALA A 184 -7.57 -8.36 -15.64
C ALA A 184 -6.33 -8.97 -14.95
N GLN A 185 -5.16 -8.53 -15.37
CA GLN A 185 -3.86 -9.02 -14.88
C GLN A 185 -3.02 -7.86 -14.35
N LEU A 186 -2.61 -7.94 -13.08
CA LEU A 186 -1.71 -6.97 -12.48
C LEU A 186 -0.49 -7.66 -11.86
N ARG A 187 0.69 -7.28 -12.34
CA ARG A 187 1.96 -7.56 -11.68
C ARG A 187 2.43 -6.30 -10.94
N HIS A 188 2.45 -6.33 -9.63
CA HIS A 188 2.77 -5.19 -8.79
C HIS A 188 4.04 -5.46 -7.97
N GLY A 189 5.07 -4.68 -8.18
CA GLY A 189 6.28 -4.62 -7.37
C GLY A 189 6.24 -3.41 -6.44
N LEU A 190 6.61 -3.59 -5.16
CA LEU A 190 6.81 -2.52 -4.19
C LEU A 190 8.22 -2.62 -3.62
N LEU A 191 9.05 -1.63 -3.89
CA LEU A 191 10.31 -1.41 -3.20
C LEU A 191 10.14 -0.24 -2.23
N ALA A 192 10.23 -0.50 -0.94
CA ALA A 192 10.23 0.52 0.10
C ALA A 192 11.59 0.51 0.80
N SER A 193 12.41 1.50 0.51
CA SER A 193 13.77 1.60 1.05
C SER A 193 14.00 2.97 1.68
N ALA A 194 14.62 2.99 2.87
CA ALA A 194 14.94 4.22 3.56
C ALA A 194 16.36 4.18 4.11
N ASP A 195 16.91 5.37 4.35
CA ASP A 195 18.14 5.56 5.11
C ASP A 195 17.81 6.25 6.44
N GLY A 196 18.15 5.57 7.53
CA GLY A 196 17.97 6.11 8.87
C GLY A 196 16.70 5.71 9.57
N ASP A 197 16.03 6.67 10.21
CA ASP A 197 14.95 6.44 11.19
C ASP A 197 13.54 6.83 10.66
N ALA A 198 13.43 6.97 9.34
CA ALA A 198 12.16 7.29 8.69
C ALA A 198 11.05 6.26 8.99
N SER A 199 9.81 6.69 8.88
CA SER A 199 8.63 5.84 9.13
C SER A 199 7.81 5.62 7.87
N LEU A 200 7.27 4.40 7.69
CA LEU A 200 6.41 4.01 6.57
C LEU A 200 5.08 3.44 7.07
N MET A 201 4.00 3.94 6.51
CA MET A 201 2.65 3.38 6.61
C MET A 201 2.12 3.20 5.18
N ALA A 202 2.20 1.99 4.64
CA ALA A 202 1.74 1.67 3.28
C ALA A 202 0.55 0.71 3.33
N HIS A 203 -0.57 1.11 2.71
CA HIS A 203 -1.78 0.33 2.62
C HIS A 203 -2.11 0.06 1.16
N VAL A 204 -2.36 -1.20 0.81
CA VAL A 204 -2.72 -1.64 -0.54
C VAL A 204 -4.03 -2.40 -0.48
N ALA A 205 -5.11 -1.78 -0.92
CA ALA A 205 -6.43 -2.41 -1.02
C ALA A 205 -6.68 -2.90 -2.45
N VAL A 206 -7.13 -4.13 -2.59
CA VAL A 206 -7.33 -4.78 -3.89
C VAL A 206 -8.67 -5.49 -3.92
N GLU A 207 -9.49 -5.13 -4.89
CA GLU A 207 -10.71 -5.81 -5.24
C GLU A 207 -10.50 -6.57 -6.56
N GLN A 208 -10.76 -7.87 -6.54
CA GLN A 208 -10.57 -8.76 -7.68
C GLN A 208 -11.89 -9.34 -8.16
N GLU A 209 -12.28 -9.04 -9.40
CA GLU A 209 -13.36 -9.70 -10.08
C GLU A 209 -12.97 -11.11 -10.59
N PRO A 210 -13.93 -11.95 -11.00
CA PRO A 210 -13.66 -13.32 -11.42
C PRO A 210 -12.58 -13.45 -12.50
N ARG A 211 -11.74 -14.46 -12.35
CA ARG A 211 -10.63 -14.83 -13.26
C ARG A 211 -9.54 -13.75 -13.39
N SER A 212 -9.56 -12.72 -12.55
CA SER A 212 -8.46 -11.76 -12.48
C SER A 212 -7.24 -12.37 -11.79
N HIS A 213 -6.06 -11.84 -12.13
CA HIS A 213 -4.77 -12.27 -11.58
C HIS A 213 -4.06 -11.09 -10.92
N PHE A 214 -3.83 -11.19 -9.63
CA PHE A 214 -3.03 -10.24 -8.88
C PHE A 214 -1.76 -10.87 -8.33
N SER A 215 -0.61 -10.37 -8.74
CA SER A 215 0.69 -10.77 -8.20
C SER A 215 1.36 -9.57 -7.55
N PHE A 216 1.56 -9.62 -6.24
CA PHE A 216 2.23 -8.59 -5.46
C PHE A 216 3.55 -9.10 -4.89
N THR A 217 4.62 -8.35 -5.12
CA THR A 217 5.92 -8.62 -4.52
C THR A 217 6.44 -7.37 -3.84
N SER A 218 6.70 -7.44 -2.52
CA SER A 218 7.22 -6.33 -1.75
C SER A 218 8.59 -6.61 -1.16
N VAL A 219 9.46 -5.59 -1.18
CA VAL A 219 10.71 -5.55 -0.44
C VAL A 219 10.69 -4.31 0.43
N VAL A 220 10.89 -4.49 1.74
CA VAL A 220 10.88 -3.40 2.73
C VAL A 220 12.16 -3.46 3.54
N GLU A 221 12.94 -2.38 3.51
CA GLU A 221 14.23 -2.31 4.20
C GLU A 221 14.57 -0.88 4.66
N GLY A 222 15.43 -0.77 5.64
CA GLY A 222 16.05 0.49 6.06
C GLY A 222 15.17 1.45 6.87
N TRP A 223 13.86 1.23 6.95
CA TRP A 223 12.94 2.06 7.72
C TRP A 223 13.11 1.83 9.23
N GLY A 224 13.17 2.89 10.01
CA GLY A 224 13.16 2.79 11.47
C GLY A 224 11.86 2.18 12.00
N PHE A 225 10.74 2.53 11.35
CA PHE A 225 9.43 1.92 11.54
C PHE A 225 8.75 1.73 10.19
N GLY A 226 8.33 0.52 9.87
CA GLY A 226 7.62 0.22 8.63
C GLY A 226 6.42 -0.69 8.86
N ARG A 227 5.28 -0.31 8.26
CA ARG A 227 4.07 -1.15 8.25
C ARG A 227 3.47 -1.17 6.86
N VAL A 228 3.38 -2.38 6.28
CA VAL A 228 2.80 -2.62 4.95
C VAL A 228 1.58 -3.53 5.10
N GLU A 229 0.43 -3.09 4.61
CA GLU A 229 -0.85 -3.77 4.77
C GLU A 229 -1.53 -4.06 3.43
N PRO A 230 -1.22 -5.17 2.75
CA PRO A 230 -2.01 -5.66 1.63
C PRO A 230 -3.34 -6.24 2.12
N ARG A 231 -4.43 -5.76 1.56
CA ARG A 231 -5.81 -6.21 1.82
C ARG A 231 -6.45 -6.58 0.50
N VAL A 232 -6.88 -7.82 0.34
CA VAL A 232 -7.44 -8.33 -0.92
C VAL A 232 -8.81 -8.91 -0.67
N VAL A 233 -9.77 -8.59 -1.52
CA VAL A 233 -11.05 -9.28 -1.61
C VAL A 233 -11.22 -9.86 -3.01
N GLN A 234 -11.54 -11.16 -3.08
CA GLN A 234 -11.93 -11.85 -4.31
C GLN A 234 -13.46 -11.89 -4.38
N VAL A 235 -14.03 -10.95 -5.13
CA VAL A 235 -15.48 -10.83 -5.32
C VAL A 235 -15.94 -11.92 -6.31
N ASP A 236 -16.98 -12.65 -5.99
CA ASP A 236 -17.58 -13.71 -6.81
C ASP A 236 -16.65 -14.91 -7.14
N GLY A 237 -15.43 -14.94 -6.57
CA GLY A 237 -14.51 -16.07 -6.66
C GLY A 237 -13.68 -16.17 -7.94
N GLN A 238 -13.11 -17.35 -8.20
CA GLN A 238 -12.31 -17.70 -9.40
C GLN A 238 -11.08 -16.79 -9.66
N ALA A 239 -10.72 -15.92 -8.74
CA ALA A 239 -9.56 -15.05 -8.89
C ALA A 239 -8.29 -15.71 -8.33
N HIS A 240 -7.14 -15.27 -8.83
CA HIS A 240 -5.83 -15.77 -8.41
C HIS A 240 -5.03 -14.66 -7.74
N THR A 241 -4.66 -14.87 -6.49
CA THR A 241 -3.84 -13.94 -5.72
C THR A 241 -2.49 -14.57 -5.39
N ARG A 242 -1.41 -13.86 -5.68
CA ARG A 242 -0.06 -14.24 -5.25
C ARG A 242 0.56 -13.09 -4.46
N LEU A 243 0.91 -13.34 -3.19
CA LEU A 243 1.56 -12.35 -2.33
C LEU A 243 2.95 -12.83 -1.94
N LYS A 244 3.98 -12.07 -2.25
CA LYS A 244 5.36 -12.33 -1.82
C LYS A 244 5.91 -11.11 -1.11
N GLY A 245 6.42 -11.31 0.11
CA GLY A 245 7.02 -10.24 0.91
C GLY A 245 8.41 -10.60 1.39
N LEU A 246 9.28 -9.60 1.43
CA LEU A 246 10.57 -9.64 2.11
C LEU A 246 10.70 -8.40 3.00
N ALA A 247 10.88 -8.61 4.30
CA ALA A 247 11.23 -7.58 5.26
C ALA A 247 12.65 -7.81 5.76
N VAL A 248 13.52 -6.82 5.61
CA VAL A 248 14.91 -6.87 6.08
C VAL A 248 15.12 -5.77 7.10
N ALA A 249 15.33 -6.13 8.36
CA ALA A 249 15.50 -5.21 9.47
C ALA A 249 16.84 -5.40 10.19
N SER A 250 17.44 -4.30 10.60
CA SER A 250 18.68 -4.26 11.37
C SER A 250 18.58 -3.21 12.48
N SER A 251 19.63 -3.03 13.28
CA SER A 251 19.71 -2.02 14.34
C SER A 251 18.53 -2.11 15.33
N GLN A 252 17.66 -1.11 15.39
CA GLN A 252 16.46 -1.07 16.23
C GLN A 252 15.20 -0.88 15.38
N GLN A 253 15.26 -1.27 14.13
CA GLN A 253 14.15 -1.15 13.19
C GLN A 253 13.01 -2.10 13.57
N GLN A 254 11.76 -1.66 13.33
CA GLN A 254 10.58 -2.49 13.40
C GLN A 254 9.86 -2.49 12.06
N LEU A 255 9.79 -3.64 11.39
CA LEU A 255 9.09 -3.81 10.12
C LEU A 255 7.96 -4.81 10.27
N ALA A 256 6.76 -4.41 9.91
CA ALA A 256 5.56 -5.22 9.99
C ALA A 256 4.89 -5.39 8.63
N THR A 257 4.50 -6.62 8.30
CA THR A 257 3.64 -6.93 7.15
C THR A 257 2.35 -7.55 7.68
N HIS A 258 1.21 -6.90 7.42
CA HIS A 258 -0.10 -7.39 7.80
C HIS A 258 -0.94 -7.63 6.57
N THR A 259 -1.12 -8.88 6.17
CA THR A 259 -1.95 -9.24 5.01
C THR A 259 -3.32 -9.70 5.44
N ALA A 260 -4.35 -9.41 4.65
CA ALA A 260 -5.63 -10.08 4.76
C ALA A 260 -6.19 -10.39 3.37
N VAL A 261 -6.64 -11.62 3.19
CA VAL A 261 -7.31 -12.06 1.95
C VAL A 261 -8.67 -12.65 2.31
N ARG A 262 -9.72 -12.09 1.70
CA ARG A 262 -11.09 -12.56 1.87
C ARG A 262 -11.62 -13.10 0.55
N PHE A 263 -12.26 -14.24 0.61
CA PHE A 263 -12.91 -14.89 -0.53
C PHE A 263 -14.40 -14.74 -0.39
N ASP A 264 -15.05 -14.00 -1.28
CA ASP A 264 -16.50 -13.80 -1.27
C ASP A 264 -17.24 -14.72 -2.27
N GLY A 265 -16.50 -15.63 -2.94
CA GLY A 265 -17.05 -16.61 -3.87
C GLY A 265 -16.19 -17.86 -4.01
N PRO A 266 -16.63 -18.87 -4.77
CA PRO A 266 -15.96 -20.16 -4.90
C PRO A 266 -14.74 -20.12 -5.82
N ASP A 267 -13.93 -21.21 -5.77
CA ASP A 267 -12.82 -21.47 -6.67
C ASP A 267 -11.70 -20.40 -6.63
N GLY A 268 -11.57 -19.66 -5.54
CA GLY A 268 -10.51 -18.68 -5.37
C GLY A 268 -9.16 -19.32 -5.03
N GLU A 269 -8.06 -18.70 -5.45
CA GLU A 269 -6.71 -19.17 -5.18
C GLU A 269 -5.85 -18.11 -4.48
N LEU A 270 -5.04 -18.54 -3.49
CA LEU A 270 -4.02 -17.74 -2.82
C LEU A 270 -2.72 -18.52 -2.66
N ASP A 271 -1.62 -17.95 -3.15
CA ASP A 271 -0.24 -18.38 -2.84
C ASP A 271 0.50 -17.25 -2.14
N GLN A 272 0.79 -17.41 -0.83
CA GLN A 272 1.45 -16.40 -0.03
C GLN A 272 2.76 -16.90 0.56
N LEU A 273 3.82 -16.11 0.34
CA LEU A 273 5.14 -16.33 0.94
C LEU A 273 5.64 -15.04 1.59
N GLN A 274 5.83 -15.05 2.91
CA GLN A 274 6.52 -13.98 3.62
C GLN A 274 7.90 -14.45 4.08
N LYS A 275 8.93 -13.63 3.83
CA LYS A 275 10.27 -13.81 4.36
C LYS A 275 10.64 -12.64 5.25
N CYS A 276 11.23 -12.94 6.41
CA CYS A 276 11.71 -11.96 7.35
C CYS A 276 13.18 -12.21 7.67
N ILE A 277 14.02 -11.19 7.58
CA ILE A 277 15.42 -11.22 8.01
C ILE A 277 15.57 -10.15 9.08
N ALA A 278 16.01 -10.53 10.26
CA ALA A 278 16.18 -9.63 11.39
C ALA A 278 17.58 -9.78 12.01
N GLY A 279 18.30 -8.64 12.08
CA GLY A 279 19.61 -8.53 12.72
C GLY A 279 19.60 -7.61 13.94
N ASP A 280 20.68 -7.54 14.68
CA ASP A 280 20.91 -6.69 15.85
C ASP A 280 19.83 -6.81 16.92
N ARG A 281 19.02 -5.76 17.11
CA ARG A 281 17.86 -5.71 18.02
C ARG A 281 16.57 -5.39 17.27
N SER A 282 16.58 -5.62 15.97
CA SER A 282 15.41 -5.35 15.14
C SER A 282 14.27 -6.33 15.39
N HIS A 283 13.10 -5.93 14.97
CA HIS A 283 11.89 -6.69 15.13
C HIS A 283 11.10 -6.73 13.83
N THR A 284 10.95 -7.90 13.23
CA THR A 284 10.04 -8.09 12.10
C THR A 284 8.77 -8.80 12.55
N ILE A 285 7.64 -8.39 11.99
CA ILE A 285 6.32 -8.91 12.34
C ILE A 285 5.61 -9.32 11.05
N PHE A 286 5.06 -10.52 11.04
CA PHE A 286 4.16 -10.97 9.98
C PHE A 286 2.84 -11.45 10.56
N ASN A 287 1.76 -10.83 10.12
CA ASN A 287 0.40 -11.25 10.43
C ASN A 287 -0.36 -11.49 9.13
N GLY A 288 -0.77 -12.72 8.86
CA GLY A 288 -1.53 -13.10 7.68
C GLY A 288 -2.90 -13.65 8.06
N ALA A 289 -3.97 -12.97 7.65
CA ALA A 289 -5.33 -13.39 7.84
C ALA A 289 -5.94 -13.90 6.52
N ILE A 290 -6.60 -15.05 6.57
CA ILE A 290 -7.33 -15.63 5.43
C ILE A 290 -8.75 -15.90 5.89
N SER A 291 -9.73 -15.31 5.20
CA SER A 291 -11.15 -15.48 5.49
C SER A 291 -11.84 -16.24 4.36
N VAL A 292 -12.37 -17.42 4.68
CA VAL A 292 -13.08 -18.31 3.74
C VAL A 292 -14.47 -18.58 4.31
N PRO A 293 -15.49 -17.78 3.94
CA PRO A 293 -16.86 -18.03 4.36
C PRO A 293 -17.44 -19.30 3.71
N ARG A 294 -18.59 -19.76 4.19
CA ARG A 294 -19.20 -21.03 3.75
C ARG A 294 -19.47 -21.09 2.25
N ASP A 295 -19.78 -19.97 1.64
CA ASP A 295 -20.11 -19.88 0.21
C ASP A 295 -18.88 -19.89 -0.70
N ALA A 296 -17.68 -19.62 -0.15
CA ALA A 296 -16.41 -19.70 -0.85
C ALA A 296 -15.88 -21.15 -0.95
N GLN A 297 -16.66 -22.01 -1.61
CA GLN A 297 -16.32 -23.42 -1.78
C GLN A 297 -15.15 -23.63 -2.75
N ARG A 298 -14.39 -24.71 -2.59
CA ARG A 298 -13.25 -25.10 -3.43
C ARG A 298 -12.14 -24.06 -3.48
N THR A 299 -12.03 -23.22 -2.44
CA THR A 299 -10.93 -22.29 -2.28
C THR A 299 -9.63 -23.07 -2.02
N ASN A 300 -8.55 -22.68 -2.71
CA ASN A 300 -7.21 -23.20 -2.52
C ASN A 300 -6.29 -22.08 -1.99
N ALA A 301 -5.98 -22.11 -0.70
CA ALA A 301 -5.18 -21.06 -0.07
C ALA A 301 -3.96 -21.66 0.65
N ALA A 302 -2.77 -21.17 0.30
CA ALA A 302 -1.51 -21.53 0.93
C ALA A 302 -0.81 -20.29 1.49
N GLN A 303 -0.33 -20.39 2.73
CA GLN A 303 0.48 -19.37 3.38
C GLN A 303 1.73 -19.97 3.99
N LEU A 304 2.89 -19.40 3.68
CA LEU A 304 4.18 -19.82 4.21
C LEU A 304 4.94 -18.60 4.74
N SER A 305 5.49 -18.72 5.96
CA SER A 305 6.45 -17.76 6.52
C SER A 305 7.83 -18.43 6.68
N ARG A 306 8.88 -17.71 6.31
CA ARG A 306 10.27 -18.13 6.51
C ARG A 306 11.07 -17.00 7.13
N ASN A 307 11.71 -17.29 8.26
CA ASN A 307 12.37 -16.28 9.07
C ASN A 307 13.84 -16.63 9.26
N LEU A 308 14.71 -15.62 9.20
CA LEU A 308 16.13 -15.71 9.46
C LEU A 308 16.54 -14.68 10.51
N LEU A 309 16.98 -15.17 11.67
CA LEU A 309 17.56 -14.34 12.72
C LEU A 309 19.08 -14.32 12.57
N LEU A 310 19.65 -13.13 12.47
CA LEU A 310 21.09 -12.92 12.32
C LEU A 310 21.79 -12.58 13.64
N SER A 311 21.03 -12.39 14.73
CA SER A 311 21.56 -12.10 16.06
C SER A 311 20.63 -12.60 17.17
N ASP A 312 21.17 -12.80 18.36
CA ASP A 312 20.44 -13.31 19.54
C ASP A 312 19.39 -12.33 20.10
N ARG A 313 19.46 -11.06 19.70
CA ARG A 313 18.54 -10.01 20.16
C ARG A 313 17.50 -9.62 19.14
N ALA A 314 17.62 -10.13 17.93
CA ALA A 314 16.61 -9.94 16.88
C ALA A 314 15.34 -10.73 17.22
N ARG A 315 14.21 -10.23 16.73
CA ARG A 315 12.89 -10.85 16.94
C ARG A 315 12.15 -10.99 15.64
N VAL A 316 11.41 -12.09 15.55
CA VAL A 316 10.42 -12.32 14.49
C VAL A 316 9.15 -12.86 15.16
N ASP A 317 8.01 -12.23 14.93
CA ASP A 317 6.69 -12.65 15.38
C ASP A 317 5.75 -12.90 14.20
#